data_6e30f7a1f902fb1d4fc1d21dacea26ee
#
_entry.id   6e30f7a1f902fb1d4fc1d21dacea26ee
#
_cell.length_a   1.000
_cell.length_b   1.000
_cell.length_c   1.000
_cell.angle_alpha   90.00
_cell.angle_beta   90.00
_cell.angle_gamma   90.00
#
_symmetry.space_group_name_H-M   'P 1'
#
loop_
_entity.id
_entity.type
_entity.pdbx_description
1 polymer ?
#
loop_
_entity_poly.entity_id
_entity_poly.type
_entity_poly.pdbx_seq_one_letter_code
_entity_poly.pdbx_strand_id
1 'polypeptide(L)'
;ISHTHYKIINKNGKLIGLMKIKSILKYKDLIYSCDVGLSTVMINAKLKSKIIFPNIKTKEDFILWLKLSRKYNFLGIQKYLVSWRKGDVSLGYINQKLKDAFNLYSKYEKFNLFKSFFHVVILSINYIKKSFLQKLL
;
A
#
# COMPACT_ATOMS: atom_id res chain seq x y z
N ILE A 1 -11.08 10.95 -1.39
CA ILE A 1 -9.79 10.35 -1.80
C ILE A 1 -10.09 9.41 -2.94
N SER A 2 -9.35 9.49 -4.04
CA SER A 2 -9.41 8.55 -5.15
C SER A 2 -8.04 7.98 -5.47
N HIS A 3 -8.03 6.81 -6.09
CA HIS A 3 -6.83 6.17 -6.62
C HIS A 3 -7.15 5.37 -7.88
N THR A 4 -6.15 4.91 -8.63
CA THR A 4 -6.35 4.31 -9.95
C THR A 4 -5.73 2.93 -10.06
N HIS A 5 -6.12 2.15 -11.07
CA HIS A 5 -5.32 1.04 -11.56
C HIS A 5 -3.94 1.54 -11.99
N TYR A 6 -2.93 0.68 -11.97
CA TYR A 6 -1.62 1.04 -12.50
C TYR A 6 -0.94 -0.11 -13.22
N LYS A 7 -0.10 0.27 -14.18
CA LYS A 7 0.79 -0.64 -14.90
C LYS A 7 2.07 -0.83 -14.09
N ILE A 8 2.64 -2.03 -14.14
CA ILE A 8 3.95 -2.32 -13.57
C ILE A 8 4.92 -2.46 -14.72
N ILE A 9 5.96 -1.65 -14.72
CA ILE A 9 7.01 -1.66 -15.74
C ILE A 9 8.37 -2.02 -15.13
N ASN A 10 9.24 -2.64 -15.91
CA ASN A 10 10.61 -2.90 -15.50
C ASN A 10 11.50 -1.64 -15.66
N LYS A 11 12.80 -1.77 -15.38
CA LYS A 11 13.78 -0.68 -15.50
C LYS A 11 13.80 -0.07 -16.91
N ASN A 12 13.60 -0.89 -17.94
CA ASN A 12 13.63 -0.50 -19.36
C ASN A 12 12.28 0.01 -19.88
N GLY A 13 11.29 0.19 -19.01
CA GLY A 13 9.95 0.66 -19.39
C GLY A 13 9.02 -0.42 -19.95
N LYS A 14 9.46 -1.68 -20.07
CA LYS A 14 8.64 -2.79 -20.58
C LYS A 14 7.56 -3.15 -19.53
N LEU A 15 6.32 -3.31 -19.99
CA LEU A 15 5.19 -3.78 -19.16
C LEU A 15 5.48 -5.20 -18.65
N ILE A 16 5.36 -5.41 -17.34
CA ILE A 16 5.59 -6.70 -16.67
C ILE A 16 4.43 -7.11 -15.76
N GLY A 17 3.40 -6.29 -15.65
CA GLY A 17 2.21 -6.62 -14.88
C GLY A 17 1.20 -5.48 -14.81
N LEU A 18 0.01 -5.82 -14.35
CA LEU A 18 -1.11 -4.91 -14.15
C LEU A 18 -1.63 -5.02 -12.73
N MET A 19 -1.89 -3.90 -12.09
CA MET A 19 -2.55 -3.85 -10.78
C MET A 19 -3.95 -3.32 -10.92
N LYS A 20 -4.91 -4.20 -10.72
CA LYS A 20 -6.33 -3.84 -10.59
C LYS A 20 -6.65 -3.53 -9.13
N ILE A 21 -7.48 -2.53 -8.92
CA ILE A 21 -7.92 -2.09 -7.59
C ILE A 21 -9.43 -2.29 -7.44
N LYS A 22 -9.90 -2.38 -6.21
CA LYS A 22 -11.34 -2.36 -5.90
C LYS A 22 -11.91 -0.97 -6.17
N SER A 23 -13.20 -0.90 -6.55
CA SER A 23 -13.93 0.37 -6.73
C SER A 23 -14.06 1.18 -5.43
N ILE A 24 -14.12 0.52 -4.29
CA ILE A 24 -14.14 1.15 -2.98
C ILE A 24 -13.23 0.35 -2.04
N LEU A 25 -12.30 1.06 -1.36
CA LEU A 25 -11.50 0.51 -0.28
C LEU A 25 -11.85 1.22 1.03
N LYS A 26 -12.05 0.43 2.07
CA LYS A 26 -12.29 0.87 3.44
C LYS A 26 -11.13 0.45 4.34
N TYR A 27 -11.10 0.96 5.56
CA TYR A 27 -10.10 0.57 6.57
C TYR A 27 -9.97 -0.96 6.72
N LYS A 28 -11.10 -1.68 6.78
CA LYS A 28 -11.11 -3.15 6.90
C LYS A 28 -10.46 -3.89 5.72
N ASP A 29 -10.43 -3.28 4.55
CA ASP A 29 -9.74 -3.85 3.37
C ASP A 29 -8.25 -3.54 3.43
N LEU A 30 -7.91 -2.30 3.78
CA LEU A 30 -6.54 -1.82 3.82
C LEU A 30 -5.71 -2.43 4.95
N ILE A 31 -6.31 -2.68 6.13
CA ILE A 31 -5.56 -3.17 7.29
C ILE A 31 -4.82 -4.50 7.04
N TYR A 32 -5.26 -5.27 6.07
CA TYR A 32 -4.65 -6.55 5.67
C TYR A 32 -3.83 -6.46 4.38
N SER A 33 -3.91 -5.35 3.64
CA SER A 33 -3.31 -5.29 2.31
C SER A 33 -3.11 -3.85 1.84
N CYS A 34 -1.86 -3.47 1.59
CA CYS A 34 -1.54 -2.17 1.00
C CYS A 34 -1.86 -2.17 -0.50
N ASP A 35 -3.08 -1.77 -0.86
CA ASP A 35 -3.59 -1.77 -2.23
C ASP A 35 -3.53 -0.41 -2.92
N VAL A 36 -3.09 0.61 -2.21
CA VAL A 36 -3.04 1.99 -2.68
C VAL A 36 -1.60 2.40 -2.92
N GLY A 37 -1.22 2.53 -4.18
CA GLY A 37 0.09 3.06 -4.55
C GLY A 37 0.12 4.60 -4.41
N LEU A 38 1.15 5.14 -3.76
CA LEU A 38 1.26 6.59 -3.48
C LEU A 38 1.09 7.44 -4.74
N SER A 39 1.73 7.08 -5.85
CA SER A 39 1.65 7.81 -7.12
C SER A 39 0.30 7.73 -7.84
N THR A 40 -0.64 6.90 -7.34
CA THR A 40 -1.98 6.77 -7.94
C THR A 40 -3.04 7.61 -7.26
N VAL A 41 -2.70 8.28 -6.14
CA VAL A 41 -3.66 8.90 -5.25
C VAL A 41 -3.92 10.36 -5.58
N MET A 42 -5.18 10.75 -5.56
CA MET A 42 -5.63 12.14 -5.53
C MET A 42 -6.44 12.39 -4.25
N ILE A 43 -6.10 13.47 -3.55
CA ILE A 43 -6.75 13.86 -2.30
C ILE A 43 -7.35 15.24 -2.46
N ASN A 44 -8.60 15.42 -2.02
CA ASN A 44 -9.24 16.73 -2.00
C ASN A 44 -8.43 17.70 -1.12
N ALA A 45 -8.19 18.92 -1.62
CA ALA A 45 -7.40 19.95 -0.94
C ALA A 45 -7.92 20.30 0.47
N LYS A 46 -9.21 20.11 0.74
CA LYS A 46 -9.81 20.29 2.08
C LYS A 46 -9.22 19.35 3.14
N LEU A 47 -8.53 18.28 2.72
CA LEU A 47 -7.85 17.33 3.62
C LEU A 47 -6.36 17.64 3.80
N LYS A 48 -5.83 18.74 3.25
CA LYS A 48 -4.39 19.09 3.28
C LYS A 48 -3.80 19.00 4.69
N SER A 49 -4.47 19.53 5.70
CA SER A 49 -4.02 19.52 7.10
C SER A 49 -3.94 18.12 7.73
N LYS A 50 -4.55 17.11 7.11
CA LYS A 50 -4.57 15.71 7.58
C LYS A 50 -3.51 14.85 6.89
N ILE A 51 -2.85 15.37 5.85
CA ILE A 51 -1.80 14.67 5.10
C ILE A 51 -0.47 14.88 5.84
N ILE A 52 -0.22 14.03 6.82
CA ILE A 52 1.00 14.05 7.62
C ILE A 52 1.61 12.65 7.53
N PHE A 53 2.74 12.55 6.83
CA PHE A 53 3.51 11.32 6.74
C PHE A 53 4.29 11.09 8.03
N PRO A 54 4.28 9.88 8.59
CA PRO A 54 5.09 9.55 9.76
C PRO A 54 6.58 9.45 9.39
N ASN A 55 7.44 9.71 10.35
CA ASN A 55 8.89 9.54 10.19
C ASN A 55 9.27 8.05 10.31
N ILE A 56 9.17 7.32 9.20
CA ILE A 56 9.50 5.90 9.08
C ILE A 56 10.12 5.66 7.68
N LYS A 57 11.01 4.70 7.54
CA LYS A 57 11.78 4.52 6.30
C LYS A 57 10.97 3.92 5.14
N THR A 58 10.01 3.06 5.47
CA THR A 58 9.11 2.43 4.51
C THR A 58 7.71 2.38 5.11
N LYS A 59 6.64 2.21 4.32
CA LYS A 59 5.25 2.15 4.79
C LYS A 59 4.65 3.49 5.29
N GLU A 60 5.33 4.61 5.08
CA GLU A 60 4.84 5.94 5.45
C GLU A 60 3.49 6.26 4.80
N ASP A 61 3.35 5.90 3.54
CA ASP A 61 2.11 6.03 2.79
C ASP A 61 1.01 5.11 3.34
N PHE A 62 1.35 3.87 3.64
CA PHE A 62 0.39 2.90 4.14
C PHE A 62 -0.17 3.30 5.52
N ILE A 63 0.66 3.83 6.42
CA ILE A 63 0.22 4.38 7.71
C ILE A 63 -0.76 5.53 7.49
N LEU A 64 -0.43 6.44 6.56
CA LEU A 64 -1.31 7.56 6.22
C LEU A 64 -2.66 7.06 5.66
N TRP A 65 -2.64 6.05 4.78
CA TRP A 65 -3.87 5.48 4.21
C TRP A 65 -4.74 4.83 5.29
N LEU A 66 -4.17 4.08 6.23
CA LEU A 66 -4.91 3.51 7.34
C LEU A 66 -5.54 4.61 8.21
N LYS A 67 -4.80 5.67 8.54
CA LYS A 67 -5.31 6.81 9.30
C LYS A 67 -6.49 7.49 8.60
N LEU A 68 -6.36 7.76 7.30
CA LEU A 68 -7.40 8.44 6.52
C LEU A 68 -8.62 7.53 6.29
N SER A 69 -8.41 6.23 6.06
CA SER A 69 -9.49 5.28 5.77
C SER A 69 -10.42 5.01 6.96
N ARG A 70 -10.05 5.42 8.16
CA ARG A 70 -10.96 5.41 9.33
C ARG A 70 -12.14 6.37 9.17
N LYS A 71 -11.97 7.42 8.37
CA LYS A 71 -12.99 8.47 8.17
C LYS A 71 -13.47 8.61 6.72
N TYR A 72 -12.65 8.20 5.76
CA TYR A 72 -12.90 8.40 4.33
C TYR A 72 -12.71 7.11 3.56
N ASN A 73 -13.64 6.78 2.67
CA ASN A 73 -13.45 5.71 1.70
C ASN A 73 -12.47 6.15 0.61
N PHE A 74 -11.69 5.21 0.09
CA PHE A 74 -10.87 5.39 -1.10
C PHE A 74 -11.64 4.91 -2.32
N LEU A 75 -11.92 5.81 -3.25
CA LEU A 75 -12.65 5.52 -4.48
C LEU A 75 -11.69 5.08 -5.58
N GLY A 76 -11.89 3.89 -6.11
CA GLY A 76 -11.08 3.32 -7.17
C GLY A 76 -11.55 3.68 -8.56
N ILE A 77 -10.81 4.51 -9.27
CA ILE A 77 -11.03 4.80 -10.69
C ILE A 77 -10.51 3.60 -11.50
N GLN A 78 -11.42 2.87 -12.17
CA GLN A 78 -11.14 1.62 -12.86
C GLN A 78 -10.42 1.83 -14.21
N LYS A 79 -9.37 2.69 -14.21
CA LYS A 79 -8.55 3.03 -15.38
C LYS A 79 -7.07 2.98 -15.02
N TYR A 80 -6.22 2.53 -15.96
CA TYR A 80 -4.77 2.50 -15.83
C TYR A 80 -4.18 3.87 -16.18
N LEU A 81 -4.04 4.74 -15.21
CA LEU A 81 -3.57 6.12 -15.41
C LEU A 81 -2.10 6.32 -15.00
N VAL A 82 -1.50 5.35 -14.33
CA VAL A 82 -0.13 5.44 -13.79
C VAL A 82 0.68 4.21 -14.20
N SER A 83 1.98 4.41 -14.43
CA SER A 83 2.96 3.33 -14.57
C SER A 83 3.94 3.37 -13.39
N TRP A 84 3.98 2.30 -12.61
CA TRP A 84 4.91 2.12 -11.51
C TRP A 84 6.13 1.32 -11.96
N ARG A 85 7.33 1.90 -11.80
CA ARG A 85 8.59 1.25 -12.16
C ARG A 85 9.08 0.36 -11.02
N LYS A 86 9.18 -0.94 -11.29
CA LYS A 86 9.72 -1.89 -10.31
C LYS A 86 11.24 -1.74 -10.24
N GLY A 87 11.74 -1.37 -9.07
CA GLY A 87 13.17 -1.34 -8.75
C GLY A 87 13.71 -2.67 -8.24
N ASP A 88 15.02 -2.73 -8.00
CA ASP A 88 15.67 -3.86 -7.33
C ASP A 88 15.30 -3.88 -5.85
N VAL A 89 15.26 -5.08 -5.30
CA VAL A 89 14.95 -5.31 -3.89
C VAL A 89 16.14 -5.99 -3.23
N SER A 90 16.82 -5.30 -2.31
CA SER A 90 17.87 -5.88 -1.49
C SER A 90 17.30 -6.60 -0.25
N LEU A 91 18.06 -7.53 0.34
CA LEU A 91 17.70 -8.18 1.61
C LEU A 91 17.55 -7.16 2.75
N GLY A 92 18.43 -6.16 2.81
CA GLY A 92 18.31 -5.08 3.80
C GLY A 92 17.01 -4.30 3.68
N TYR A 93 16.53 -4.08 2.46
CA TYR A 93 15.24 -3.43 2.21
C TYR A 93 14.06 -4.31 2.65
N ILE A 94 14.13 -5.63 2.45
CA ILE A 94 13.09 -6.56 2.93
C ILE A 94 13.01 -6.54 4.46
N ASN A 95 14.15 -6.65 5.14
CA ASN A 95 14.21 -6.59 6.60
C ASN A 95 13.65 -5.27 7.15
N GLN A 96 13.99 -4.14 6.51
CA GLN A 96 13.43 -2.84 6.89
C GLN A 96 11.90 -2.82 6.71
N LYS A 97 11.39 -3.35 5.60
CA LYS A 97 9.93 -3.43 5.36
C LYS A 97 9.19 -4.26 6.42
N LEU A 98 9.76 -5.38 6.86
CA LEU A 98 9.17 -6.21 7.91
C LEU A 98 9.16 -5.50 9.26
N LYS A 99 10.28 -4.86 9.62
CA LYS A 99 10.40 -4.04 10.84
C LYS A 99 9.38 -2.89 10.83
N ASP A 100 9.25 -2.19 9.71
CA ASP A 100 8.33 -1.06 9.59
C ASP A 100 6.87 -1.52 9.55
N ALA A 101 6.57 -2.69 8.97
CA ALA A 101 5.24 -3.29 9.04
C ALA A 101 4.87 -3.66 10.48
N PHE A 102 5.81 -4.20 11.26
CA PHE A 102 5.57 -4.49 12.67
C PHE A 102 5.36 -3.19 13.48
N ASN A 103 6.17 -2.15 13.26
CA ASN A 103 5.99 -0.84 13.87
C ASN A 103 4.64 -0.20 13.51
N LEU A 104 4.20 -0.35 12.25
CA LEU A 104 2.88 0.12 11.81
C LEU A 104 1.79 -0.46 12.70
N TYR A 105 1.75 -1.78 12.88
CA TYR A 105 0.69 -2.40 13.67
C TYR A 105 0.84 -2.17 15.18
N SER A 106 2.05 -2.25 15.73
CA SER A 106 2.28 -2.10 17.17
C SER A 106 2.20 -0.66 17.64
N LYS A 107 2.81 0.29 16.92
CA LYS A 107 2.92 1.69 17.35
C LYS A 107 1.80 2.58 16.83
N TYR A 108 1.44 2.46 15.54
CA TYR A 108 0.46 3.35 14.91
C TYR A 108 -0.97 2.80 15.03
N GLU A 109 -1.17 1.48 14.87
CA GLU A 109 -2.46 0.83 15.09
C GLU A 109 -2.69 0.42 16.55
N LYS A 110 -1.63 0.49 17.39
CA LYS A 110 -1.66 0.17 18.83
C LYS A 110 -2.14 -1.25 19.14
N PHE A 111 -1.82 -2.20 18.26
CA PHE A 111 -2.09 -3.61 18.51
C PHE A 111 -1.07 -4.19 19.48
N ASN A 112 -1.48 -5.20 20.28
CA ASN A 112 -0.52 -5.96 21.08
C ASN A 112 0.46 -6.74 20.18
N LEU A 113 1.53 -7.28 20.77
CA LEU A 113 2.60 -7.94 20.03
C LEU A 113 2.09 -9.10 19.17
N PHE A 114 1.24 -9.95 19.72
CA PHE A 114 0.70 -11.12 19.02
C PHE A 114 -0.14 -10.70 17.80
N LYS A 115 -1.06 -9.78 17.99
CA LYS A 115 -1.91 -9.25 16.91
C LYS A 115 -1.08 -8.54 15.84
N SER A 116 -0.06 -7.79 16.23
CA SER A 116 0.86 -7.13 15.29
C SER A 116 1.59 -8.13 14.43
N PHE A 117 2.15 -9.18 15.02
CA PHE A 117 2.82 -10.25 14.29
C PHE A 117 1.87 -10.94 13.31
N PHE A 118 0.66 -11.29 13.75
CA PHE A 118 -0.37 -11.89 12.89
C PHE A 118 -0.68 -11.03 11.66
N HIS A 119 -0.84 -9.71 11.84
CA HIS A 119 -1.10 -8.80 10.71
C HIS A 119 0.09 -8.67 9.76
N VAL A 120 1.33 -8.71 10.26
CA VAL A 120 2.53 -8.73 9.41
C VAL A 120 2.55 -9.98 8.55
N VAL A 121 2.22 -11.15 9.11
CA VAL A 121 2.14 -12.40 8.35
C VAL A 121 1.08 -12.31 7.25
N ILE A 122 -0.14 -11.85 7.58
CA ILE A 122 -1.21 -11.70 6.58
C ILE A 122 -0.82 -10.69 5.48
N LEU A 123 -0.23 -9.56 5.86
CA LEU A 123 0.24 -8.55 4.90
C LEU A 123 1.27 -9.15 3.93
N SER A 124 2.20 -9.96 4.45
CA SER A 124 3.23 -10.64 3.67
C SER A 124 2.64 -11.68 2.71
N ILE A 125 1.70 -12.49 3.18
CA ILE A 125 0.99 -13.47 2.34
C ILE A 125 0.23 -12.75 1.21
N ASN A 126 -0.50 -11.69 1.52
CA ASN A 126 -1.25 -10.93 0.53
C ASN A 126 -0.33 -10.25 -0.50
N TYR A 127 0.85 -9.76 -0.07
CA TYR A 127 1.87 -9.23 -0.98
C TYR A 127 2.37 -10.30 -1.96
N ILE A 128 2.69 -11.51 -1.47
CA ILE A 128 3.14 -12.64 -2.30
C ILE A 128 2.05 -13.05 -3.30
N LYS A 129 0.81 -13.26 -2.83
CA LYS A 129 -0.33 -13.60 -3.69
C LYS A 129 -0.50 -12.60 -4.83
N LYS A 130 -0.44 -11.30 -4.54
CA LYS A 130 -0.53 -10.25 -5.56
C LYS A 130 0.62 -10.29 -6.54
N SER A 131 1.85 -10.51 -6.06
CA SER A 131 3.02 -10.60 -6.93
C SER A 131 2.92 -11.76 -7.93
N PHE A 132 2.29 -12.87 -7.55
CA PHE A 132 1.99 -13.96 -8.47
C PHE A 132 0.89 -13.61 -9.47
N LEU A 133 -0.24 -13.09 -9.01
CA LEU A 133 -1.36 -12.72 -9.88
C LEU A 133 -1.00 -11.63 -10.91
N GLN A 134 -0.09 -10.73 -10.57
CA GLN A 134 0.39 -9.69 -11.47
C GLN A 134 1.28 -10.21 -12.62
N LYS A 135 1.90 -11.38 -12.45
CA LYS A 135 2.76 -12.00 -13.46
C LYS A 135 1.99 -12.85 -14.47
N LEU A 136 0.73 -13.17 -14.21
CA LEU A 136 -0.11 -14.00 -15.07
C LEU A 136 -0.84 -13.22 -16.17
N LEU A 137 -0.58 -11.95 -16.31
CA LEU A 137 -1.04 -11.04 -17.37
C LEU A 137 0.13 -10.55 -18.19
#